data_48139c777104eb1b335d09d4e301765d
#
_entry.id   48139c777104eb1b335d09d4e301765d
#
_cell.length_a   1.000
_cell.length_b   1.000
_cell.length_c   1.000
_cell.angle_alpha   90.00
_cell.angle_beta   90.00
_cell.angle_gamma   90.00
#
_symmetry.space_group_name_H-M   'P 1'
#
loop_
_entity.id
_entity.type
_entity.pdbx_description
1 polymer ?
#
loop_
_entity_poly.entity_id
_entity_poly.type
_entity_poly.pdbx_seq_one_letter_code
_entity_poly.pdbx_strand_id
1 'polypeptide(L)'
;MNLRPGNHVVVTDFDGGEGILVDLNTKKYYQLNETAMIVWKGLEKGKTTGEIAADITSSYEVALDKAQVSVERIVDNFQTYKLLTAK
;
A
#
# COMPACT_ATOMS: atom_id res chain seq x y z
N MET A 1 -0.53 13.73 -9.29
CA MET A 1 -0.95 13.87 -7.88
C MET A 1 -0.44 12.69 -7.09
N ASN A 2 0.25 12.95 -5.99
CA ASN A 2 0.79 11.89 -5.15
C ASN A 2 -0.16 11.59 -4.01
N LEU A 3 -0.40 10.30 -3.78
CA LEU A 3 -1.18 9.84 -2.65
C LEU A 3 -0.23 9.42 -1.54
N ARG A 4 -0.60 9.72 -0.30
CA ARG A 4 0.19 9.37 0.87
C ARG A 4 -0.70 8.77 1.95
N PRO A 5 -0.13 7.92 2.81
CA PRO A 5 -0.87 7.45 3.97
C PRO A 5 -1.34 8.62 4.84
N GLY A 6 -2.57 8.53 5.31
CA GLY A 6 -3.12 9.55 6.19
C GLY A 6 -2.47 9.52 7.56
N ASN A 7 -2.44 10.67 8.23
CA ASN A 7 -1.84 10.78 9.58
C ASN A 7 -2.62 9.98 10.63
N HIS A 8 -3.85 9.61 10.32
CA HIS A 8 -4.73 8.86 11.22
C HIS A 8 -4.53 7.36 11.13
N VAL A 9 -3.57 6.89 10.33
CA VAL A 9 -3.35 5.46 10.10
C VAL A 9 -2.01 5.06 10.68
N VAL A 10 -2.04 3.99 11.47
CA VAL A 10 -0.82 3.41 12.06
C VAL A 10 -0.61 2.04 11.45
N VAL A 11 0.63 1.73 11.06
CA VAL A 11 0.97 0.43 10.49
C VAL A 11 1.81 -0.35 11.49
N THR A 12 1.52 -1.64 11.61
CA THR A 12 2.30 -2.57 12.41
C THR A 12 2.81 -3.68 11.50
N ASP A 13 4.12 -3.89 11.48
CA ASP A 13 4.76 -4.92 10.69
C ASP A 13 4.79 -6.24 11.45
N PHE A 14 4.48 -7.33 10.76
CA PHE A 14 4.64 -8.67 11.30
C PHE A 14 5.79 -9.35 10.58
N ASP A 15 6.31 -10.42 11.17
CA ASP A 15 7.28 -11.25 10.51
C ASP A 15 6.68 -11.84 9.23
N GLY A 16 7.50 -11.99 8.19
CA GLY A 16 7.04 -12.52 6.92
C GLY A 16 6.51 -11.48 5.95
N GLY A 17 6.63 -10.19 6.29
CA GLY A 17 6.25 -9.11 5.37
C GLY A 17 4.81 -8.69 5.43
N GLU A 18 3.99 -9.33 6.26
CA GLU A 18 2.59 -8.96 6.45
C GLU A 18 2.47 -7.88 7.52
N GLY A 19 1.28 -7.29 7.63
CA GLY A 19 1.05 -6.27 8.63
C GLY A 19 -0.41 -5.93 8.81
N ILE A 20 -0.66 -4.99 9.70
CA ILE A 20 -2.01 -4.49 9.99
C ILE A 20 -1.96 -2.97 9.97
N LEU A 21 -2.98 -2.37 9.35
CA LEU A 21 -3.24 -0.94 9.46
C LEU A 21 -4.35 -0.74 10.48
N VAL A 22 -4.20 0.30 11.29
CA VAL A 22 -5.24 0.72 12.22
C VAL A 22 -5.64 2.13 11.86
N ASP A 23 -6.93 2.33 11.59
CA ASP A 23 -7.49 3.66 11.36
C ASP A 23 -7.92 4.21 12.72
N LEU A 24 -7.20 5.21 13.22
CA LEU A 24 -7.45 5.75 14.54
C LEU A 24 -8.77 6.51 14.63
N ASN A 25 -9.27 7.01 13.50
CA ASN A 25 -10.54 7.74 13.47
C ASN A 25 -11.74 6.81 13.56
N THR A 26 -11.72 5.71 12.80
CA THR A 26 -12.84 4.76 12.76
C THR A 26 -12.66 3.59 13.69
N LYS A 27 -11.43 3.37 14.18
CA LYS A 27 -11.05 2.23 15.02
C LYS A 27 -11.12 0.90 14.27
N LYS A 28 -11.00 0.94 12.94
CA LYS A 28 -11.03 -0.27 12.12
C LYS A 28 -9.62 -0.76 11.86
N TYR A 29 -9.49 -2.07 11.72
CA TYR A 29 -8.24 -2.74 11.39
C TYR A 29 -8.31 -3.29 9.98
N TYR A 30 -7.17 -3.25 9.27
CA TYR A 30 -7.07 -3.79 7.90
C TYR A 30 -5.82 -4.64 7.84
N GLN A 31 -6.00 -5.94 7.62
CA GLN A 31 -4.88 -6.86 7.50
C GLN A 31 -4.30 -6.77 6.09
N LEU A 32 -2.99 -6.64 5.98
CA LEU A 32 -2.31 -6.51 4.71
C LEU A 32 -1.39 -7.71 4.49
N ASN A 33 -1.49 -8.31 3.28
CA ASN A 33 -0.52 -9.32 2.88
C ASN A 33 0.78 -8.64 2.44
N GLU A 34 1.77 -9.44 2.05
CA GLU A 34 3.09 -8.92 1.65
C GLU A 34 2.99 -7.87 0.56
N THR A 35 2.22 -8.15 -0.48
CA THR A 35 2.10 -7.23 -1.62
C THR A 35 1.48 -5.91 -1.18
N ALA A 36 0.42 -5.96 -0.38
CA ALA A 36 -0.23 -4.75 0.11
C ALA A 36 0.70 -3.96 1.02
N MET A 37 1.55 -4.62 1.80
CA MET A 37 2.54 -3.93 2.63
C MET A 37 3.59 -3.23 1.79
N ILE A 38 4.03 -3.86 0.69
CA ILE A 38 4.97 -3.21 -0.22
C ILE A 38 4.36 -1.93 -0.79
N VAL A 39 3.09 -2.00 -1.19
CA VAL A 39 2.38 -0.82 -1.71
C VAL A 39 2.30 0.27 -0.64
N TRP A 40 1.88 -0.09 0.57
CA TRP A 40 1.74 0.88 1.65
C TRP A 40 3.07 1.57 1.95
N LYS A 41 4.14 0.78 2.10
CA LYS A 41 5.46 1.32 2.41
C LYS A 41 6.00 2.18 1.26
N GLY A 42 5.71 1.80 0.03
CA GLY A 42 6.08 2.62 -1.12
C GLY A 42 5.40 3.98 -1.09
N LEU A 43 4.11 3.99 -0.74
CA LEU A 43 3.37 5.25 -0.63
C LEU A 43 3.92 6.11 0.50
N GLU A 44 4.34 5.50 1.62
CA GLU A 44 4.96 6.23 2.72
C GLU A 44 6.24 6.94 2.26
N LYS A 45 6.97 6.33 1.35
CA LYS A 45 8.22 6.88 0.81
C LYS A 45 7.99 7.88 -0.31
N GLY A 46 6.72 8.12 -0.69
CA GLY A 46 6.39 9.04 -1.76
C GLY A 46 6.58 8.49 -3.16
N LYS A 47 6.65 7.16 -3.29
CA LYS A 47 6.81 6.53 -4.60
C LYS A 47 5.51 6.59 -5.41
N THR A 48 5.65 6.63 -6.73
CA THR A 48 4.50 6.52 -7.63
C THR A 48 4.06 5.06 -7.74
N THR A 49 2.85 4.83 -8.25
CA THR A 49 2.37 3.47 -8.47
C THR A 49 3.27 2.71 -9.43
N GLY A 50 3.81 3.39 -10.45
CA GLY A 50 4.75 2.76 -11.38
C GLY A 50 6.03 2.31 -10.70
N GLU A 51 6.58 3.14 -9.81
CA GLU A 51 7.79 2.78 -9.05
C GLU A 51 7.53 1.59 -8.14
N ILE A 52 6.36 1.57 -7.49
CA ILE A 52 5.99 0.46 -6.61
C ILE A 52 5.84 -0.82 -7.42
N ALA A 53 5.21 -0.74 -8.60
CA ALA A 53 5.06 -1.90 -9.48
C ALA A 53 6.43 -2.43 -9.92
N ALA A 54 7.37 -1.54 -10.22
CA ALA A 54 8.73 -1.95 -10.57
C ALA A 54 9.43 -2.66 -9.40
N ASP A 55 9.21 -2.19 -8.18
CA ASP A 55 9.76 -2.84 -6.99
C ASP A 55 9.22 -4.27 -6.85
N ILE A 56 7.91 -4.44 -7.09
CA ILE A 56 7.29 -5.76 -7.01
C ILE A 56 7.87 -6.69 -8.07
N THR A 57 8.04 -6.19 -9.29
CA THR A 57 8.61 -6.95 -10.39
C THR A 57 10.05 -7.38 -10.08
N SER A 58 10.81 -6.54 -9.37
CA SER A 58 12.18 -6.88 -8.95
C SER A 58 12.21 -7.98 -7.90
N SER A 59 11.20 -8.05 -7.05
CA SER A 59 11.18 -8.98 -5.92
C SER A 59 10.44 -10.28 -6.24
N TYR A 60 9.53 -10.27 -7.20
CA TYR A 60 8.68 -11.41 -7.53
C TYR A 60 8.71 -11.63 -9.04
N GLU A 61 8.56 -12.89 -9.46
CA GLU A 61 8.51 -13.23 -10.87
C GLU A 61 7.10 -12.93 -11.42
N VAL A 62 6.84 -11.65 -11.67
CA VAL A 62 5.56 -11.20 -12.20
C VAL A 62 5.82 -10.13 -13.26
N ALA A 63 5.03 -10.15 -14.33
CA ALA A 63 5.15 -9.16 -15.40
C ALA A 63 4.79 -7.77 -14.88
N LEU A 64 5.44 -6.75 -15.41
CA LEU A 64 5.24 -5.37 -14.95
C LEU A 64 3.79 -4.92 -15.12
N ASP A 65 3.14 -5.29 -16.23
CA ASP A 65 1.74 -4.89 -16.45
C ASP A 65 0.81 -5.51 -15.42
N LYS A 66 1.06 -6.75 -15.01
CA LYS A 66 0.27 -7.39 -13.96
C LYS A 66 0.54 -6.78 -12.59
N ALA A 67 1.80 -6.45 -12.31
CA ALA A 67 2.16 -5.77 -11.09
C ALA A 67 1.47 -4.41 -11.01
N GLN A 68 1.45 -3.68 -12.12
CA GLN A 68 0.81 -2.37 -12.19
C GLN A 68 -0.68 -2.46 -11.86
N VAL A 69 -1.39 -3.45 -12.43
CA VAL A 69 -2.81 -3.64 -12.17
C VAL A 69 -3.05 -3.97 -10.69
N SER A 70 -2.20 -4.83 -10.13
CA SER A 70 -2.32 -5.19 -8.71
C SER A 70 -2.11 -3.99 -7.81
N VAL A 71 -1.09 -3.18 -8.09
CA VAL A 71 -0.80 -1.98 -7.30
C VAL A 71 -1.98 -1.01 -7.36
N GLU A 72 -2.51 -0.79 -8.57
CA GLU A 72 -3.63 0.14 -8.73
C GLU A 72 -4.88 -0.32 -7.98
N ARG A 73 -5.15 -1.62 -8.00
CA ARG A 73 -6.28 -2.17 -7.24
C ARG A 73 -6.10 -1.98 -5.74
N ILE A 74 -4.90 -2.23 -5.24
CA ILE A 74 -4.61 -2.07 -3.82
C ILE A 74 -4.73 -0.60 -3.41
N VAL A 75 -4.21 0.31 -4.23
CA VAL A 75 -4.32 1.75 -3.96
C VAL A 75 -5.79 2.18 -3.97
N ASP A 76 -6.58 1.67 -4.93
CA ASP A 76 -8.03 1.96 -4.97
C ASP A 76 -8.72 1.51 -3.69
N ASN A 77 -8.36 0.34 -3.16
CA ASN A 77 -8.92 -0.16 -1.91
C ASN A 77 -8.55 0.77 -0.75
N PHE A 78 -7.30 1.21 -0.69
CA PHE A 78 -6.88 2.14 0.36
C PHE A 78 -7.66 3.45 0.28
N GLN A 79 -7.93 3.94 -0.94
CA GLN A 79 -8.72 5.15 -1.13
C GLN A 79 -10.17 4.94 -0.71
N THR A 80 -10.74 3.79 -1.05
CA THR A 80 -12.11 3.45 -0.68
C THR A 80 -12.28 3.45 0.83
N TYR A 81 -11.30 2.97 1.56
CA TYR A 81 -11.32 2.95 3.02
C TYR A 81 -10.85 4.28 3.63
N LYS A 82 -10.54 5.28 2.80
CA LYS A 82 -10.13 6.62 3.23
C LYS A 82 -8.85 6.57 4.07
N LEU A 83 -7.92 5.71 3.68
CA LEU A 83 -6.64 5.56 4.36
C LEU A 83 -5.55 6.44 3.76
N LEU A 84 -5.81 7.05 2.60
CA LEU A 84 -4.83 7.88 1.90
C LEU A 84 -5.29 9.32 1.82
N THR A 85 -4.32 10.22 1.73
CA THR A 85 -4.58 11.63 1.46
C THR A 85 -3.83 12.03 0.20
N ALA A 86 -4.34 13.04 -0.49
CA ALA A 86 -3.68 13.62 -1.67
C ALA A 86 -2.78 14.77 -1.24
N LYS A 87 -1.65 14.88 -1.92
CA LYS A 87 -0.70 15.95 -1.67
C LYS A 87 -0.41 16.70 -2.92
#